data_c54e24b01e17ae4ca3609eceae4d5993
#
_entry.id   c54e24b01e17ae4ca3609eceae4d5993
#
_cell.length_a   1.000
_cell.length_b   1.000
_cell.length_c   1.000
_cell.angle_alpha   90.00
_cell.angle_beta   90.00
_cell.angle_gamma   90.00
#
_symmetry.space_group_name_H-M   'P 1'
#
loop_
_entity.id
_entity.type
_entity.pdbx_description
1 polymer ?
#
loop_
_entity_poly.entity_id
_entity_poly.type
_entity_poly.pdbx_seq_one_letter_code
_entity_poly.pdbx_strand_id
1 'polypeptide(L)'
;MFGKIISIFEQNIKLENLSKRVETTLVGVHIVFEDKFKVVAEITSITRDEISCILVGEFINNQFYSGVLNKPTADAKARIVNKDEVIALVGNQQIDTPTDLYIGKSLIYDGFNVSANIDNFFSNHFAIIGNTGSGKSCSVTRLFQNLFYRKNYIPTNANIVLFDVYG
;
A
#
# COMPACT_ATOMS: atom_id res chain seq x y z
N MET A 1 -14.85 12.35 -12.21
CA MET A 1 -13.52 12.79 -11.81
C MET A 1 -12.48 12.27 -12.79
N PHE A 2 -12.38 10.96 -12.96
CA PHE A 2 -11.44 10.33 -13.90
C PHE A 2 -12.01 10.33 -15.30
N GLY A 3 -11.27 10.93 -16.24
CA GLY A 3 -11.59 10.91 -17.67
C GLY A 3 -10.90 9.76 -18.38
N LYS A 4 -10.69 9.94 -19.68
CA LYS A 4 -10.03 8.94 -20.51
C LYS A 4 -8.53 8.82 -20.17
N ILE A 5 -7.95 7.68 -20.48
CA ILE A 5 -6.50 7.49 -20.44
C ILE A 5 -5.89 8.31 -21.59
N ILE A 6 -5.00 9.24 -21.24
CA ILE A 6 -4.28 10.10 -22.19
C ILE A 6 -3.05 9.37 -22.72
N SER A 7 -2.31 8.72 -21.82
CA SER A 7 -1.10 7.98 -22.18
C SER A 7 -0.80 6.85 -21.19
N ILE A 8 -0.14 5.82 -21.69
CA ILE A 8 0.44 4.72 -20.92
C ILE A 8 1.90 4.59 -21.35
N PHE A 9 2.81 4.78 -20.40
CA PHE A 9 4.24 4.62 -20.63
C PHE A 9 4.85 3.80 -19.51
N GLU A 10 5.35 2.62 -19.82
CA GLU A 10 5.84 1.64 -18.85
C GLU A 10 4.80 1.35 -17.76
N GLN A 11 5.06 1.75 -16.51
CA GLN A 11 4.13 1.63 -15.39
C GLN A 11 3.37 2.92 -15.09
N ASN A 12 3.62 3.98 -15.87
CA ASN A 12 2.99 5.28 -15.66
C ASN A 12 1.76 5.44 -16.56
N ILE A 13 0.68 5.91 -15.97
CA ILE A 13 -0.57 6.24 -16.69
C ILE A 13 -0.92 7.69 -16.41
N LYS A 14 -1.37 8.38 -17.45
CA LYS A 14 -1.98 9.69 -17.33
C LYS A 14 -3.45 9.62 -17.72
N LEU A 15 -4.29 10.21 -16.87
CA LEU A 15 -5.72 10.37 -17.08
C LEU A 15 -6.08 11.83 -17.25
N GLU A 16 -7.15 12.09 -17.96
CA GLU A 16 -7.79 13.40 -17.98
C GLU A 16 -8.44 13.68 -16.62
N ASN A 17 -8.24 14.89 -16.07
CA ASN A 17 -8.92 15.34 -14.87
C ASN A 17 -10.22 16.07 -15.24
N LEU A 18 -11.35 15.37 -15.24
CA LEU A 18 -12.65 15.95 -15.58
C LEU A 18 -13.15 16.98 -14.56
N SER A 19 -12.71 16.87 -13.31
CA SER A 19 -13.13 17.83 -12.25
C SER A 19 -12.47 19.19 -12.39
N LYS A 20 -11.35 19.27 -13.12
CA LYS A 20 -10.50 20.46 -13.24
C LYS A 20 -10.05 21.05 -11.88
N ARG A 21 -10.14 20.25 -10.81
CA ARG A 21 -9.71 20.61 -9.44
C ARG A 21 -8.43 19.86 -9.09
N VAL A 22 -7.57 20.50 -8.32
CA VAL A 22 -6.35 19.88 -7.78
C VAL A 22 -6.66 19.42 -6.36
N GLU A 23 -7.02 18.16 -6.22
CA GLU A 23 -7.36 17.54 -4.93
C GLU A 23 -6.16 16.75 -4.41
N THR A 24 -5.25 17.46 -3.72
CA THR A 24 -4.00 16.85 -3.22
C THR A 24 -4.21 15.73 -2.22
N THR A 25 -5.38 15.68 -1.56
CA THR A 25 -5.76 14.59 -0.63
C THR A 25 -5.91 13.23 -1.31
N LEU A 26 -6.03 13.22 -2.65
CA LEU A 26 -6.11 11.98 -3.42
C LEU A 26 -4.75 11.45 -3.86
N VAL A 27 -3.66 12.18 -3.65
CA VAL A 27 -2.31 11.67 -3.91
C VAL A 27 -2.01 10.54 -2.92
N GLY A 28 -1.55 9.41 -3.44
CA GLY A 28 -1.37 8.16 -2.69
C GLY A 28 -2.61 7.25 -2.66
N VAL A 29 -3.79 7.75 -3.04
CA VAL A 29 -5.00 6.92 -3.12
C VAL A 29 -4.90 5.97 -4.32
N HIS A 30 -5.35 4.74 -4.13
CA HIS A 30 -5.39 3.75 -5.20
C HIS A 30 -6.67 3.87 -6.01
N ILE A 31 -6.52 3.64 -7.31
CA ILE A 31 -7.62 3.53 -8.28
C ILE A 31 -7.55 2.19 -8.99
N VAL A 32 -8.68 1.72 -9.47
CA VAL A 32 -8.79 0.50 -10.29
C VAL A 32 -9.21 0.90 -11.69
N PHE A 33 -8.48 0.40 -12.67
CA PHE A 33 -8.89 0.37 -14.06
C PHE A 33 -9.65 -0.92 -14.33
N GLU A 34 -10.88 -0.78 -14.76
CA GLU A 34 -11.76 -1.91 -15.07
C GLU A 34 -12.02 -2.02 -16.57
N ASP A 35 -11.56 -3.11 -17.13
CA ASP A 35 -11.90 -3.60 -18.45
C ASP A 35 -11.93 -5.14 -18.44
N LYS A 36 -11.09 -5.80 -19.24
CA LYS A 36 -10.89 -7.27 -19.17
C LYS A 36 -10.17 -7.70 -17.89
N PHE A 37 -9.40 -6.81 -17.31
CA PHE A 37 -8.58 -6.99 -16.12
C PHE A 37 -8.91 -5.89 -15.12
N LYS A 38 -8.65 -6.16 -13.85
CA LYS A 38 -8.72 -5.16 -12.79
C LYS A 38 -7.31 -4.76 -12.41
N VAL A 39 -6.81 -3.69 -13.00
CA VAL A 39 -5.44 -3.20 -12.77
C VAL A 39 -5.47 -2.07 -11.78
N VAL A 40 -4.59 -2.14 -10.78
CA VAL A 40 -4.51 -1.16 -9.69
C VAL A 40 -3.38 -0.19 -9.96
N ALA A 41 -3.64 1.09 -9.75
CA ALA A 41 -2.64 2.13 -9.79
C ALA A 41 -2.77 3.07 -8.58
N GLU A 42 -1.66 3.68 -8.19
CA GLU A 42 -1.58 4.73 -7.17
C GLU A 42 -1.52 6.10 -7.84
N ILE A 43 -2.29 7.06 -7.35
CA ILE A 43 -2.24 8.44 -7.83
C ILE A 43 -0.96 9.09 -7.30
N THR A 44 -0.08 9.51 -8.20
CA THR A 44 1.22 10.14 -7.85
C THR A 44 1.18 11.65 -7.92
N SER A 45 0.36 12.22 -8.82
CA SER A 45 0.16 13.67 -8.88
C SER A 45 -1.16 14.03 -9.54
N ILE A 46 -1.66 15.22 -9.20
CA ILE A 46 -2.88 15.78 -9.77
C ILE A 46 -2.60 17.21 -10.19
N THR A 47 -2.89 17.51 -11.45
CA THR A 47 -2.92 18.86 -12.00
C THR A 47 -4.35 19.23 -12.39
N ARG A 48 -4.56 20.45 -12.88
CA ARG A 48 -5.87 20.87 -13.38
C ARG A 48 -6.37 19.99 -14.53
N ASP A 49 -5.48 19.56 -15.40
CA ASP A 49 -5.85 18.86 -16.63
C ASP A 49 -5.57 17.35 -16.59
N GLU A 50 -4.58 16.91 -15.81
CA GLU A 50 -4.11 15.53 -15.79
C GLU A 50 -4.03 14.96 -14.37
N ILE A 51 -4.24 13.65 -14.26
CA ILE A 51 -3.95 12.84 -13.09
C ILE A 51 -2.90 11.82 -13.50
N SER A 52 -1.75 11.85 -12.84
CA SER A 52 -0.67 10.87 -13.06
C SER A 52 -0.78 9.75 -12.04
N CYS A 53 -0.63 8.52 -12.51
CA CYS A 53 -0.71 7.31 -11.69
C CYS A 53 0.43 6.37 -12.04
N ILE A 54 0.82 5.54 -11.07
CA ILE A 54 1.75 4.44 -11.28
C ILE A 54 1.04 3.11 -11.03
N LEU A 55 1.21 2.16 -11.94
CA LEU A 55 0.65 0.81 -11.81
C LEU A 55 1.35 0.06 -10.69
N VAL A 56 0.59 -0.54 -9.77
CA VAL A 56 1.12 -1.23 -8.59
C VAL A 56 0.78 -2.72 -8.55
N GLY A 57 -0.29 -3.15 -9.21
CA GLY A 57 -0.68 -4.56 -9.23
C GLY A 57 -1.99 -4.84 -9.94
N GLU A 58 -2.48 -6.04 -9.77
CA GLU A 58 -3.72 -6.53 -10.39
C GLU A 58 -4.58 -7.27 -9.37
N PHE A 59 -5.91 -7.21 -9.56
CA PHE A 59 -6.84 -8.11 -8.87
C PHE A 59 -7.14 -9.32 -9.74
N ILE A 60 -6.82 -10.50 -9.25
CA ILE A 60 -7.17 -11.80 -9.86
C ILE A 60 -8.02 -12.56 -8.85
N ASN A 61 -9.25 -12.91 -9.21
CA ASN A 61 -10.19 -13.60 -8.31
C ASN A 61 -10.36 -12.91 -6.94
N ASN A 62 -10.43 -11.56 -6.96
CA ASN A 62 -10.54 -10.69 -5.78
C ASN A 62 -9.33 -10.72 -4.83
N GLN A 63 -8.22 -11.34 -5.22
CA GLN A 63 -6.94 -11.25 -4.52
C GLN A 63 -6.03 -10.25 -5.21
N PHE A 64 -5.35 -9.43 -4.43
CA PHE A 64 -4.37 -8.49 -4.95
C PHE A 64 -3.01 -9.16 -5.15
N TYR A 65 -2.44 -8.96 -6.32
CA TYR A 65 -1.09 -9.38 -6.67
C TYR A 65 -0.26 -8.15 -7.03
N SER A 66 0.87 -7.98 -6.37
CA SER A 66 1.82 -6.91 -6.69
C SER A 66 2.51 -7.19 -8.02
N GLY A 67 2.72 -6.12 -8.80
CA GLY A 67 3.24 -6.21 -10.16
C GLY A 67 2.12 -6.31 -11.19
N VAL A 68 2.38 -5.83 -12.40
CA VAL A 68 1.39 -5.71 -13.46
C VAL A 68 1.85 -6.48 -14.69
N LEU A 69 1.13 -7.56 -15.02
CA LEU A 69 1.31 -8.31 -16.26
C LEU A 69 0.44 -7.74 -17.38
N ASN A 70 -0.78 -7.31 -17.02
CA ASN A 70 -1.75 -6.81 -17.97
C ASN A 70 -1.90 -5.28 -17.81
N LYS A 71 -1.76 -4.54 -18.91
CA LYS A 71 -2.02 -3.10 -18.90
C LYS A 71 -3.47 -2.82 -19.22
N PRO A 72 -4.08 -1.78 -18.62
CA PRO A 72 -5.44 -1.38 -18.98
C PRO A 72 -5.47 -0.89 -20.43
N THR A 73 -6.60 -1.10 -21.10
CA THR A 73 -6.84 -0.53 -22.43
C THR A 73 -7.13 0.96 -22.32
N ALA A 74 -7.03 1.68 -23.44
CA ALA A 74 -7.34 3.11 -23.48
C ALA A 74 -8.79 3.45 -23.07
N ASP A 75 -9.70 2.49 -23.19
CA ASP A 75 -11.12 2.64 -22.86
C ASP A 75 -11.47 2.13 -21.45
N ALA A 76 -10.47 1.66 -20.67
CA ALA A 76 -10.68 1.19 -19.32
C ALA A 76 -11.25 2.31 -18.43
N LYS A 77 -12.25 1.95 -17.62
CA LYS A 77 -12.88 2.89 -16.69
C LYS A 77 -12.08 2.92 -15.39
N ALA A 78 -11.69 4.13 -14.98
CA ALA A 78 -11.01 4.34 -13.71
C ALA A 78 -12.00 4.71 -12.60
N ARG A 79 -11.85 4.10 -11.43
CA ARG A 79 -12.56 4.45 -10.20
C ARG A 79 -11.66 4.31 -8.99
N ILE A 80 -12.01 4.96 -7.90
CA ILE A 80 -11.36 4.73 -6.61
C ILE A 80 -11.64 3.30 -6.13
N VAL A 81 -10.66 2.68 -5.47
CA VAL A 81 -10.81 1.38 -4.81
C VAL A 81 -11.96 1.40 -3.81
N ASN A 82 -12.71 0.32 -3.72
CA ASN A 82 -13.73 0.15 -2.70
C ASN A 82 -13.12 -0.42 -1.39
N LYS A 83 -13.96 -0.55 -0.35
CA LYS A 83 -13.50 -1.00 0.97
C LYS A 83 -12.86 -2.39 0.95
N ASP A 84 -13.44 -3.33 0.21
CA ASP A 84 -12.93 -4.72 0.14
C ASP A 84 -11.59 -4.76 -0.61
N GLU A 85 -11.44 -3.94 -1.65
CA GLU A 85 -10.19 -3.78 -2.38
C GLU A 85 -9.11 -3.11 -1.51
N VAL A 86 -9.47 -2.11 -0.67
CA VAL A 86 -8.53 -1.53 0.29
C VAL A 86 -8.07 -2.59 1.30
N ILE A 87 -8.96 -3.44 1.80
CA ILE A 87 -8.59 -4.56 2.68
C ILE A 87 -7.59 -5.48 2.00
N ALA A 88 -7.80 -5.81 0.73
CA ALA A 88 -6.89 -6.66 -0.02
C ALA A 88 -5.54 -6.00 -0.31
N LEU A 89 -5.49 -4.66 -0.41
CA LEU A 89 -4.27 -3.90 -0.68
C LEU A 89 -3.41 -3.66 0.57
N VAL A 90 -4.03 -3.23 1.67
CA VAL A 90 -3.30 -2.74 2.86
C VAL A 90 -3.51 -3.59 4.11
N GLY A 91 -4.39 -4.59 4.05
CA GLY A 91 -4.74 -5.43 5.19
C GLY A 91 -6.07 -5.08 5.84
N ASN A 92 -6.47 -5.86 6.82
CA ASN A 92 -7.78 -5.76 7.45
C ASN A 92 -7.86 -4.58 8.44
N GLN A 93 -9.07 -4.05 8.62
CA GLN A 93 -9.35 -3.04 9.66
C GLN A 93 -9.14 -3.59 11.08
N GLN A 94 -9.32 -4.88 11.26
CA GLN A 94 -9.13 -5.57 12.54
C GLN A 94 -7.89 -6.46 12.47
N ILE A 95 -7.08 -6.42 13.52
CA ILE A 95 -5.93 -7.31 13.69
C ILE A 95 -6.49 -8.56 14.36
N ASP A 96 -7.06 -9.46 13.56
CA ASP A 96 -7.85 -10.58 14.08
C ASP A 96 -7.07 -11.87 14.19
N THR A 97 -5.90 -11.97 13.57
CA THR A 97 -5.13 -13.20 13.65
C THR A 97 -3.95 -13.08 14.64
N PRO A 98 -3.67 -14.13 15.42
CA PRO A 98 -2.49 -14.14 16.30
C PRO A 98 -1.17 -13.90 15.55
N THR A 99 -1.14 -14.19 14.26
CA THR A 99 0.06 -14.08 13.40
C THR A 99 0.26 -12.70 12.78
N ASP A 100 -0.67 -11.76 12.97
CA ASP A 100 -0.57 -10.42 12.36
C ASP A 100 0.12 -9.44 13.31
N LEU A 101 1.21 -8.84 12.86
CA LEU A 101 1.90 -7.76 13.54
C LEU A 101 1.28 -6.43 13.15
N TYR A 102 0.77 -5.69 14.11
CA TYR A 102 0.34 -4.32 13.90
C TYR A 102 1.55 -3.41 13.65
N ILE A 103 1.52 -2.72 12.53
CA ILE A 103 2.56 -1.76 12.14
C ILE A 103 2.12 -0.33 12.46
N GLY A 104 0.89 0.04 12.11
CA GLY A 104 0.38 1.39 12.31
C GLY A 104 -1.00 1.60 11.70
N LYS A 105 -1.45 2.84 11.70
CA LYS A 105 -2.67 3.26 10.99
C LYS A 105 -2.30 3.77 9.60
N SER A 106 -3.15 3.48 8.61
CA SER A 106 -3.02 4.06 7.28
C SER A 106 -3.24 5.57 7.34
N LEU A 107 -2.37 6.34 6.70
CA LEU A 107 -2.54 7.78 6.53
C LEU A 107 -3.47 8.13 5.35
N ILE A 108 -3.66 7.18 4.44
CA ILE A 108 -4.43 7.35 3.20
C ILE A 108 -5.86 6.87 3.38
N TYR A 109 -6.05 5.77 4.10
CA TYR A 109 -7.35 5.15 4.33
C TYR A 109 -7.72 5.25 5.79
N ASP A 110 -8.58 6.21 6.11
CA ASP A 110 -9.04 6.42 7.50
C ASP A 110 -9.72 5.18 8.07
N GLY A 111 -9.37 4.87 9.33
CA GLY A 111 -9.90 3.69 10.02
C GLY A 111 -9.26 2.36 9.64
N PHE A 112 -8.27 2.33 8.72
CA PHE A 112 -7.55 1.10 8.38
C PHE A 112 -6.25 0.96 9.16
N ASN A 113 -6.04 -0.24 9.71
CA ASN A 113 -4.79 -0.64 10.33
C ASN A 113 -3.92 -1.36 9.30
N VAL A 114 -2.63 -1.04 9.32
CA VAL A 114 -1.63 -1.76 8.53
C VAL A 114 -1.03 -2.83 9.41
N SER A 115 -1.09 -4.06 8.95
CA SER A 115 -0.48 -5.21 9.60
C SER A 115 0.34 -6.04 8.61
N ALA A 116 1.26 -6.83 9.14
CA ALA A 116 2.04 -7.79 8.38
C ALA A 116 2.01 -9.14 9.08
N ASN A 117 2.03 -10.23 8.31
CA ASN A 117 2.21 -11.55 8.89
C ASN A 117 3.61 -11.64 9.53
N ILE A 118 3.69 -12.00 10.81
CA ILE A 118 4.92 -12.00 11.63
C ILE A 118 5.99 -12.88 11.00
N ASP A 119 5.64 -14.12 10.62
CA ASP A 119 6.61 -15.07 10.10
C ASP A 119 7.15 -14.60 8.75
N ASN A 120 6.28 -14.14 7.86
CA ASN A 120 6.71 -13.61 6.57
C ASN A 120 7.56 -12.35 6.71
N PHE A 121 7.23 -11.46 7.65
CA PHE A 121 7.94 -10.21 7.85
C PHE A 121 9.35 -10.45 8.41
N PHE A 122 9.49 -11.31 9.43
CA PHE A 122 10.78 -11.55 10.08
C PHE A 122 11.63 -12.65 9.43
N SER A 123 11.06 -13.49 8.55
CA SER A 123 11.83 -14.45 7.75
C SER A 123 12.50 -13.83 6.53
N ASN A 124 12.12 -12.61 6.15
CA ASN A 124 12.67 -11.89 5.00
C ASN A 124 13.57 -10.73 5.45
N HIS A 125 14.46 -10.32 4.54
CA HIS A 125 15.28 -9.15 4.73
C HIS A 125 14.43 -7.88 4.56
N PHE A 126 14.55 -6.94 5.49
CA PHE A 126 13.95 -5.62 5.35
C PHE A 126 14.94 -4.54 5.82
N ALA A 127 14.74 -3.32 5.36
CA ALA A 127 15.53 -2.17 5.76
C ALA A 127 14.62 -1.00 6.11
N ILE A 128 14.94 -0.28 7.19
CA ILE A 128 14.29 0.98 7.56
C ILE A 128 15.27 2.11 7.27
N ILE A 129 14.97 2.90 6.25
CA ILE A 129 15.85 3.95 5.73
C ILE A 129 15.22 5.31 6.03
N GLY A 130 16.06 6.27 6.38
CA GLY A 130 15.62 7.65 6.63
C GLY A 130 16.77 8.51 7.18
N ASN A 131 16.58 9.82 7.17
CA ASN A 131 17.56 10.78 7.70
C ASN A 131 17.59 10.74 9.24
N THR A 132 18.60 11.39 9.83
CA THR A 132 18.67 11.62 11.28
C THR A 132 17.42 12.37 11.75
N GLY A 133 16.80 11.91 12.84
CA GLY A 133 15.55 12.49 13.37
C GLY A 133 14.26 12.03 12.67
N SER A 134 14.31 11.20 11.62
CA SER A 134 13.11 10.71 10.91
C SER A 134 12.30 9.63 11.66
N GLY A 135 12.75 9.23 12.86
CA GLY A 135 12.03 8.24 13.67
C GLY A 135 12.40 6.78 13.41
N LYS A 136 13.50 6.49 12.70
CA LYS A 136 13.94 5.11 12.41
C LYS A 136 14.00 4.22 13.65
N SER A 137 14.74 4.66 14.66
CA SER A 137 14.90 3.90 15.93
C SER A 137 13.57 3.75 16.67
N CYS A 138 12.74 4.80 16.68
CA CYS A 138 11.39 4.73 17.26
C CYS A 138 10.51 3.69 16.53
N SER A 139 10.59 3.64 15.18
CA SER A 139 9.84 2.66 14.37
C SER A 139 10.28 1.23 14.68
N VAL A 140 11.60 0.98 14.72
CA VAL A 140 12.16 -0.33 15.09
C VAL A 140 11.73 -0.73 16.51
N THR A 141 11.90 0.15 17.47
CA THR A 141 11.48 -0.09 18.87
C THR A 141 9.99 -0.41 18.94
N ARG A 142 9.15 0.33 18.21
CA ARG A 142 7.70 0.11 18.18
C ARG A 142 7.32 -1.24 17.57
N LEU A 143 8.00 -1.66 16.51
CA LEU A 143 7.80 -2.98 15.91
C LEU A 143 8.11 -4.09 16.92
N PHE A 144 9.25 -4.00 17.62
CA PHE A 144 9.61 -4.99 18.65
C PHE A 144 8.67 -4.94 19.86
N GLN A 145 8.26 -3.76 20.31
CA GLN A 145 7.25 -3.65 21.36
C GLN A 145 5.95 -4.34 20.96
N ASN A 146 5.47 -4.08 19.75
CA ASN A 146 4.25 -4.71 19.23
C ASN A 146 4.41 -6.23 19.10
N LEU A 147 5.61 -6.73 18.79
CA LEU A 147 5.90 -8.15 18.74
C LEU A 147 5.91 -8.80 20.14
N PHE A 148 6.66 -8.22 21.08
CA PHE A 148 6.91 -8.84 22.40
C PHE A 148 5.78 -8.62 23.41
N TYR A 149 4.96 -7.58 23.26
CA TYR A 149 3.79 -7.37 24.13
C TYR A 149 2.58 -8.23 23.74
N ARG A 150 2.66 -9.01 22.67
CA ARG A 150 1.59 -9.94 22.30
C ARG A 150 1.56 -11.11 23.27
N LYS A 151 0.35 -11.37 23.82
CA LYS A 151 0.17 -12.45 24.81
C LYS A 151 -0.04 -13.83 24.18
N ASN A 152 -0.42 -13.87 22.90
CA ASN A 152 -1.02 -15.07 22.29
C ASN A 152 -0.21 -15.69 21.15
N TYR A 153 0.96 -15.13 20.81
CA TYR A 153 1.78 -15.68 19.72
C TYR A 153 3.27 -15.36 19.93
N ILE A 154 4.07 -16.40 19.82
CA ILE A 154 5.53 -16.31 19.82
C ILE A 154 6.00 -16.76 18.44
N PRO A 155 6.76 -15.95 17.71
CA PRO A 155 7.30 -16.38 16.41
C PRO A 155 8.21 -17.60 16.60
N THR A 156 7.92 -18.69 15.89
CA THR A 156 8.64 -19.96 16.04
C THR A 156 9.92 -20.04 15.20
N ASN A 157 10.01 -19.21 14.16
CA ASN A 157 11.09 -19.24 13.16
C ASN A 157 11.93 -17.96 13.12
N ALA A 158 11.79 -17.07 14.10
CA ALA A 158 12.55 -15.83 14.14
C ALA A 158 13.60 -15.85 15.26
N ASN A 159 14.87 -15.72 14.91
CA ASN A 159 15.96 -15.43 15.84
C ASN A 159 16.31 -13.95 15.68
N ILE A 160 16.14 -13.17 16.76
CA ILE A 160 16.36 -11.73 16.73
C ILE A 160 17.62 -11.43 17.54
N VAL A 161 18.61 -10.84 16.86
CA VAL A 161 19.83 -10.33 17.49
C VAL A 161 19.93 -8.85 17.15
N LEU A 162 19.94 -8.01 18.17
CA LEU A 162 20.03 -6.56 18.04
C LEU A 162 21.47 -6.11 18.34
N PHE A 163 22.11 -5.48 17.36
CA PHE A 163 23.38 -4.78 17.54
C PHE A 163 23.09 -3.28 17.61
N ASP A 164 23.31 -2.70 18.80
CA ASP A 164 23.19 -1.26 19.00
C ASP A 164 24.58 -0.66 19.24
N VAL A 165 24.98 0.29 18.40
CA VAL A 165 26.30 0.93 18.47
C VAL A 165 26.35 1.99 19.58
N TYR A 166 25.21 2.51 19.96
CA TYR A 166 25.09 3.59 20.96
C TYR A 166 24.48 3.13 22.29
N GLY A 167 24.16 1.88 22.43
CA GLY A 167 23.84 1.03 23.58
C GLY A 167 22.93 1.61 24.63
#